data_1066db3f21d1b4cfaf89187fcc14020b
#
_entry.id   1066db3f21d1b4cfaf89187fcc14020b
#
_cell.length_a   1.000
_cell.length_b   1.000
_cell.length_c   1.000
_cell.angle_alpha   90.00
_cell.angle_beta   90.00
_cell.angle_gamma   90.00
#
_symmetry.space_group_name_H-M   'P 1'
#
loop_
_entity.id
_entity.type
_entity.pdbx_description
1 polymer ?
#
loop_
_entity_poly.entity_id
_entity_poly.type
_entity_poly.pdbx_seq_one_letter_code
_entity_poly.pdbx_strand_id
1 'polypeptide(L)'
;MKRIIAMLLAVVMVFALCACSNGGDNGGTDAKDDGKVSLDFVTGGEQGTYYAFGTVLAQQVSDKTSTTVTAVVSKGSQANVEDIHAGAAQLGFVQSDVMSYAYNGEKLFTEKVTDFSVVAALYMEQVQIVTLNPDIKTVADLKGKTVSIGAKGSGVYFNALDLLGAYGLTENDIKAEYLDFGDSADSLKDGKIDAAFVVAGAPTPAIQDLGTGKQVYLVSLDKEHVDSLIASSPYYKEYTISKDVYNTPEDVTTVAVAAVVIARNDVSEAAIYNFVSAIFDNIDEIGHAKKAELSLDFASSITDVQYHPGAAKYFAEKDITVNTAA
;
A
#
# COMPACT_ATOMS: atom_id res chain seq x y z
N MET A 1 -26.77 -56.68 28.83
CA MET A 1 -26.20 -58.04 28.73
C MET A 1 -25.05 -57.97 27.72
N LYS A 2 -23.87 -58.27 28.25
CA LYS A 2 -22.78 -59.04 27.64
C LYS A 2 -22.21 -58.48 26.33
N ARG A 3 -21.03 -58.03 26.31
CA ARG A 3 -19.62 -58.49 26.45
C ARG A 3 -18.89 -58.15 25.17
N ILE A 4 -17.91 -57.26 25.25
CA ILE A 4 -16.46 -57.48 25.18
C ILE A 4 -16.03 -58.25 23.90
N ILE A 5 -15.18 -57.59 23.09
CA ILE A 5 -13.87 -58.14 22.70
C ILE A 5 -12.99 -56.99 22.23
N ALA A 6 -11.89 -56.81 22.95
CA ALA A 6 -10.74 -55.99 22.57
C ALA A 6 -9.85 -56.82 21.62
N MET A 7 -9.22 -56.18 20.61
CA MET A 7 -8.04 -56.71 19.95
C MET A 7 -6.98 -55.64 19.82
N LEU A 8 -5.93 -55.82 20.62
CA LEU A 8 -4.61 -55.24 20.49
C LEU A 8 -3.99 -55.68 19.17
N LEU A 9 -3.37 -54.75 18.47
CA LEU A 9 -2.29 -55.05 17.52
C LEU A 9 -1.11 -54.17 17.86
N ALA A 10 -0.10 -54.80 18.46
CA ALA A 10 1.24 -54.31 18.69
C ALA A 10 1.98 -54.23 17.37
N VAL A 11 2.55 -53.09 17.06
CA VAL A 11 3.57 -52.94 15.98
C VAL A 11 4.93 -52.84 16.63
N VAL A 12 5.74 -53.82 16.30
CA VAL A 12 7.10 -54.07 16.73
C VAL A 12 8.03 -52.99 16.18
N MET A 13 8.74 -52.30 17.07
CA MET A 13 9.92 -51.52 16.75
C MET A 13 11.10 -52.48 16.51
N VAL A 14 11.66 -52.41 15.31
CA VAL A 14 12.98 -53.03 15.04
C VAL A 14 14.03 -51.91 15.09
N PHE A 15 14.79 -51.88 16.19
CA PHE A 15 16.06 -51.15 16.25
C PHE A 15 17.15 -52.00 15.57
N ALA A 16 17.71 -51.50 14.50
CA ALA A 16 18.98 -52.00 13.98
C ALA A 16 20.08 -51.00 14.27
N LEU A 17 20.86 -51.29 15.31
CA LEU A 17 22.18 -50.69 15.53
C LEU A 17 23.18 -51.37 14.58
N CYS A 18 23.79 -50.58 13.72
CA CYS A 18 25.09 -50.97 13.13
C CYS A 18 26.10 -49.87 13.45
N ALA A 19 27.10 -50.28 14.20
CA ALA A 19 28.26 -49.50 14.59
C ALA A 19 29.37 -49.56 13.55
N CYS A 20 29.99 -48.41 13.30
CA CYS A 20 31.39 -48.15 12.94
C CYS A 20 32.07 -48.90 11.80
N SER A 21 32.41 -48.20 10.74
CA SER A 21 33.75 -48.26 10.18
C SER A 21 34.12 -46.92 9.52
N ASN A 22 35.32 -46.51 9.80
CA ASN A 22 36.03 -45.28 9.50
C ASN A 22 36.33 -45.17 7.97
N GLY A 23 36.18 -43.98 7.40
CA GLY A 23 36.64 -43.66 6.07
C GLY A 23 35.99 -42.36 5.58
N GLY A 24 36.74 -41.28 5.60
CA GLY A 24 36.25 -39.95 5.22
C GLY A 24 35.82 -39.89 3.75
N ASP A 25 34.74 -39.20 3.55
CA ASP A 25 34.59 -38.30 2.41
C ASP A 25 33.50 -37.27 2.75
N ASN A 26 33.85 -36.00 2.63
CA ASN A 26 32.97 -34.86 2.81
C ASN A 26 31.99 -34.79 1.64
N GLY A 27 30.85 -35.44 1.77
CA GLY A 27 29.70 -35.26 0.92
C GLY A 27 28.63 -34.51 1.70
N GLY A 28 28.80 -33.22 1.94
CA GLY A 28 27.71 -32.35 2.27
C GLY A 28 26.72 -32.40 1.11
N THR A 29 25.54 -32.96 1.35
CA THR A 29 24.41 -32.70 0.49
C THR A 29 24.05 -31.22 0.71
N ASP A 30 24.70 -30.35 -0.07
CA ASP A 30 24.18 -29.03 -0.36
C ASP A 30 22.76 -29.24 -0.91
N ALA A 31 21.77 -29.07 -0.07
CA ALA A 31 20.46 -28.68 -0.57
C ALA A 31 20.77 -27.45 -1.42
N LYS A 32 20.69 -27.58 -2.72
CA LYS A 32 20.74 -26.46 -3.63
C LYS A 32 19.61 -25.58 -3.18
N ASP A 33 19.95 -24.52 -2.42
CA ASP A 33 19.15 -23.30 -2.34
C ASP A 33 19.05 -22.85 -3.81
N ASP A 34 17.92 -23.05 -4.44
CA ASP A 34 17.68 -22.70 -5.84
C ASP A 34 17.61 -21.18 -6.01
N GLY A 35 18.07 -20.42 -5.02
CA GLY A 35 18.27 -18.97 -5.07
C GLY A 35 16.97 -18.18 -5.22
N LYS A 36 15.80 -18.82 -5.03
CA LYS A 36 14.51 -18.15 -5.08
C LYS A 36 14.25 -17.47 -3.76
N VAL A 37 14.14 -16.15 -3.81
CA VAL A 37 13.70 -15.31 -2.68
C VAL A 37 12.21 -15.10 -2.80
N SER A 38 11.47 -15.30 -1.70
CA SER A 38 10.03 -15.03 -1.63
C SER A 38 9.78 -13.82 -0.75
N LEU A 39 8.99 -12.87 -1.23
CA LEU A 39 8.65 -11.62 -0.56
C LEU A 39 7.13 -11.45 -0.47
N ASP A 40 6.62 -11.20 0.73
CA ASP A 40 5.25 -10.76 0.95
C ASP A 40 5.19 -9.25 0.80
N PHE A 41 4.30 -8.80 -0.10
CA PHE A 41 4.07 -7.41 -0.45
C PHE A 41 2.71 -6.98 0.09
N VAL A 42 2.67 -6.36 1.27
CA VAL A 42 1.45 -5.82 1.87
C VAL A 42 0.99 -4.57 1.11
N THR A 43 -0.28 -4.55 0.74
CA THR A 43 -0.84 -3.58 -0.21
C THR A 43 -1.91 -2.70 0.44
N GLY A 44 -3.17 -3.03 0.28
CA GLY A 44 -4.34 -2.35 0.82
C GLY A 44 -5.57 -3.24 0.69
N GLY A 45 -6.76 -2.69 0.84
CA GLY A 45 -8.00 -3.42 0.61
C GLY A 45 -8.18 -3.76 -0.87
N GLU A 46 -8.91 -4.86 -1.16
CA GLU A 46 -9.11 -5.40 -2.52
C GLU A 46 -9.74 -4.40 -3.50
N GLN A 47 -10.53 -3.46 -3.01
CA GLN A 47 -11.20 -2.42 -3.80
C GLN A 47 -10.35 -1.15 -3.98
N GLY A 48 -9.07 -1.19 -3.60
CA GLY A 48 -8.11 -0.10 -3.70
C GLY A 48 -7.06 -0.31 -4.79
N THR A 49 -6.41 0.80 -5.20
CA THR A 49 -5.36 0.78 -6.23
C THR A 49 -4.11 0.03 -5.76
N TYR A 50 -3.74 0.07 -4.47
CA TYR A 50 -2.60 -0.68 -3.94
C TYR A 50 -2.68 -2.16 -4.25
N TYR A 51 -3.83 -2.79 -3.96
CA TYR A 51 -4.00 -4.22 -4.20
C TYR A 51 -4.07 -4.53 -5.70
N ALA A 52 -4.89 -3.78 -6.45
CA ALA A 52 -5.06 -4.01 -7.88
C ALA A 52 -3.73 -3.87 -8.65
N PHE A 53 -2.99 -2.78 -8.40
CA PHE A 53 -1.71 -2.55 -9.07
C PHE A 53 -0.59 -3.42 -8.48
N GLY A 54 -0.55 -3.59 -7.16
CA GLY A 54 0.43 -4.43 -6.46
C GLY A 54 0.41 -5.88 -6.92
N THR A 55 -0.78 -6.44 -7.19
CA THR A 55 -0.92 -7.80 -7.74
C THR A 55 -0.29 -7.91 -9.13
N VAL A 56 -0.50 -6.91 -10.00
CA VAL A 56 0.11 -6.89 -11.34
C VAL A 56 1.64 -6.76 -11.25
N LEU A 57 2.14 -5.89 -10.37
CA LEU A 57 3.59 -5.74 -10.16
C LEU A 57 4.22 -7.00 -9.59
N ALA A 58 3.58 -7.63 -8.59
CA ALA A 58 4.04 -8.88 -7.98
C ALA A 58 4.15 -10.00 -9.02
N GLN A 59 3.15 -10.14 -9.89
CA GLN A 59 3.18 -11.09 -10.99
C GLN A 59 4.31 -10.78 -11.98
N GLN A 60 4.47 -9.52 -12.39
CA GLN A 60 5.54 -9.07 -13.29
C GLN A 60 6.92 -9.44 -12.77
N VAL A 61 7.20 -9.14 -11.48
CA VAL A 61 8.48 -9.46 -10.85
C VAL A 61 8.71 -10.97 -10.80
N SER A 62 7.70 -11.72 -10.38
CA SER A 62 7.77 -13.18 -10.26
C SER A 62 8.00 -13.90 -11.60
N ASP A 63 7.41 -13.37 -12.68
CA ASP A 63 7.56 -13.94 -14.02
C ASP A 63 8.92 -13.63 -14.66
N LYS A 64 9.50 -12.48 -14.34
CA LYS A 64 10.71 -12.00 -15.03
C LYS A 64 12.02 -12.24 -14.25
N THR A 65 11.93 -12.63 -12.97
CA THR A 65 13.11 -12.75 -12.12
C THR A 65 13.10 -14.04 -11.28
N SER A 66 14.18 -14.27 -10.54
CA SER A 66 14.24 -15.33 -9.51
C SER A 66 13.56 -14.94 -8.19
N THR A 67 13.04 -13.71 -8.07
CA THR A 67 12.33 -13.22 -6.88
C THR A 67 10.84 -13.46 -7.04
N THR A 68 10.24 -14.24 -6.14
CA THR A 68 8.79 -14.43 -6.09
C THR A 68 8.18 -13.35 -5.18
N VAL A 69 7.17 -12.65 -5.65
CA VAL A 69 6.45 -11.64 -4.87
C VAL A 69 4.98 -12.03 -4.76
N THR A 70 4.44 -11.97 -3.56
CA THR A 70 3.02 -12.24 -3.29
C THR A 70 2.35 -10.97 -2.77
N ALA A 71 1.39 -10.44 -3.51
CA ALA A 71 0.59 -9.32 -3.04
C ALA A 71 -0.39 -9.79 -1.94
N VAL A 72 -0.37 -9.11 -0.80
CA VAL A 72 -1.17 -9.43 0.38
C VAL A 72 -2.10 -8.28 0.70
N VAL A 73 -3.37 -8.59 0.95
CA VAL A 73 -4.38 -7.61 1.40
C VAL A 73 -4.00 -7.08 2.78
N SER A 74 -4.17 -5.79 2.99
CA SER A 74 -3.91 -5.15 4.28
C SER A 74 -4.89 -4.01 4.55
N LYS A 75 -4.67 -3.27 5.64
CA LYS A 75 -5.44 -2.07 6.00
C LYS A 75 -4.87 -0.78 5.37
N GLY A 76 -3.71 -0.85 4.73
CA GLY A 76 -3.04 0.28 4.08
C GLY A 76 -1.84 0.81 4.86
N SER A 77 -1.45 2.05 4.61
CA SER A 77 -0.13 2.60 4.88
C SER A 77 0.42 2.42 6.28
N GLN A 78 -0.35 2.76 7.33
CA GLN A 78 0.12 2.60 8.72
C GLN A 78 0.33 1.12 9.05
N ALA A 79 -0.66 0.27 8.75
CA ALA A 79 -0.57 -1.16 9.01
C ALA A 79 0.60 -1.80 8.25
N ASN A 80 0.88 -1.36 7.02
CA ASN A 80 1.97 -1.87 6.22
C ASN A 80 3.34 -1.56 6.83
N VAL A 81 3.52 -0.35 7.36
CA VAL A 81 4.73 0.01 8.11
C VAL A 81 4.86 -0.85 9.38
N GLU A 82 3.76 -1.03 10.11
CA GLU A 82 3.73 -1.86 11.33
C GLU A 82 4.04 -3.34 11.02
N ASP A 83 3.50 -3.90 9.92
CA ASP A 83 3.78 -5.27 9.48
C ASP A 83 5.25 -5.46 9.06
N ILE A 84 5.84 -4.48 8.36
CA ILE A 84 7.26 -4.48 8.01
C ILE A 84 8.12 -4.42 9.27
N HIS A 85 7.82 -3.50 10.18
CA HIS A 85 8.53 -3.34 11.46
C HIS A 85 8.45 -4.62 12.32
N ALA A 86 7.29 -5.25 12.37
CA ALA A 86 7.09 -6.52 13.09
C ALA A 86 7.76 -7.73 12.40
N GLY A 87 8.32 -7.56 11.20
CA GLY A 87 8.90 -8.66 10.42
C GLY A 87 7.86 -9.55 9.73
N ALA A 88 6.59 -9.15 9.72
CA ALA A 88 5.49 -9.91 9.11
C ALA A 88 5.46 -9.80 7.58
N ALA A 89 6.05 -8.74 7.02
CA ALA A 89 6.16 -8.54 5.57
C ALA A 89 7.55 -8.02 5.20
N GLN A 90 7.91 -8.17 3.92
CA GLN A 90 9.19 -7.71 3.38
C GLN A 90 9.04 -6.44 2.54
N LEU A 91 7.91 -6.27 1.86
CA LEU A 91 7.57 -5.13 1.03
C LEU A 91 6.22 -4.56 1.46
N GLY A 92 6.02 -3.26 1.26
CA GLY A 92 4.73 -2.63 1.52
C GLY A 92 4.50 -1.39 0.66
N PHE A 93 3.26 -1.16 0.26
CA PHE A 93 2.83 0.16 -0.19
C PHE A 93 2.62 1.09 1.00
N VAL A 94 3.02 2.33 0.84
CA VAL A 94 2.82 3.39 1.84
C VAL A 94 2.64 4.74 1.13
N GLN A 95 1.80 5.61 1.70
CA GLN A 95 1.76 7.02 1.31
C GLN A 95 3.03 7.75 1.77
N SER A 96 3.54 8.68 0.97
CA SER A 96 4.78 9.42 1.27
C SER A 96 4.72 10.19 2.58
N ASP A 97 3.57 10.74 2.95
CA ASP A 97 3.35 11.42 4.23
C ASP A 97 3.41 10.42 5.41
N VAL A 98 2.68 9.31 5.33
CA VAL A 98 2.67 8.27 6.38
C VAL A 98 4.05 7.62 6.55
N MET A 99 4.77 7.38 5.45
CA MET A 99 6.15 6.90 5.46
C MET A 99 7.05 7.84 6.28
N SER A 100 6.97 9.13 6.02
CA SER A 100 7.76 10.14 6.72
C SER A 100 7.36 10.29 8.18
N TYR A 101 6.05 10.25 8.49
CA TYR A 101 5.57 10.26 9.87
C TYR A 101 6.10 9.05 10.66
N ALA A 102 6.10 7.86 10.06
CA ALA A 102 6.67 6.67 10.68
C ALA A 102 8.18 6.82 10.92
N TYR A 103 8.91 7.27 9.91
CA TYR A 103 10.37 7.42 9.98
C TYR A 103 10.80 8.44 11.04
N ASN A 104 10.00 9.49 11.25
CA ASN A 104 10.28 10.55 12.24
C ASN A 104 9.64 10.32 13.61
N GLY A 105 8.70 9.37 13.76
CA GLY A 105 7.94 9.15 14.99
C GLY A 105 6.94 10.29 15.23
N GLU A 106 6.15 10.63 14.20
CA GLU A 106 5.21 11.74 14.21
C GLU A 106 3.76 11.28 14.09
N LYS A 107 2.82 12.17 14.34
CA LYS A 107 1.37 11.91 14.26
C LYS A 107 0.94 10.73 15.14
N LEU A 108 0.51 9.62 14.55
CA LEU A 108 0.07 8.41 15.28
C LEU A 108 1.20 7.44 15.60
N PHE A 109 2.41 7.68 15.10
CA PHE A 109 3.58 6.90 15.46
C PHE A 109 4.21 7.48 16.73
N THR A 110 4.26 6.68 17.79
CA THR A 110 4.80 7.09 19.11
C THR A 110 6.32 6.97 19.21
N GLU A 111 6.93 6.29 18.23
CA GLU A 111 8.38 6.08 18.10
C GLU A 111 8.77 6.07 16.63
N LYS A 112 10.06 6.27 16.37
CA LYS A 112 10.62 6.21 15.03
C LYS A 112 10.67 4.77 14.54
N VAL A 113 10.17 4.53 13.33
CA VAL A 113 10.32 3.26 12.62
C VAL A 113 11.29 3.50 11.47
N THR A 114 12.52 2.99 11.58
CA THR A 114 13.61 3.26 10.63
C THR A 114 14.23 1.99 10.05
N ASP A 115 13.61 0.85 10.24
CA ASP A 115 14.05 -0.46 9.75
C ASP A 115 13.49 -0.80 8.36
N PHE A 116 13.06 0.22 7.64
CA PHE A 116 12.68 0.16 6.24
C PHE A 116 13.40 1.22 5.40
N SER A 117 13.45 0.98 4.09
CA SER A 117 14.00 1.89 3.08
C SER A 117 13.08 1.99 1.87
N VAL A 118 13.20 3.07 1.13
CA VAL A 118 12.43 3.32 -0.10
C VAL A 118 12.89 2.39 -1.22
N VAL A 119 11.95 1.81 -1.93
CA VAL A 119 12.20 1.09 -3.18
C VAL A 119 11.94 1.98 -4.39
N ALA A 120 10.74 2.56 -4.48
CA ALA A 120 10.37 3.49 -5.54
C ALA A 120 9.07 4.24 -5.20
N ALA A 121 8.93 5.50 -5.63
CA ALA A 121 7.63 6.14 -5.78
C ALA A 121 7.02 5.75 -7.13
N LEU A 122 5.72 5.40 -7.17
CA LEU A 122 5.15 4.81 -8.38
C LEU A 122 4.09 5.69 -9.05
N TYR A 123 3.20 6.33 -8.30
CA TYR A 123 2.12 7.16 -8.83
C TYR A 123 1.59 8.11 -7.75
N MET A 124 0.72 9.05 -8.15
CA MET A 124 0.06 9.95 -7.21
C MET A 124 -1.29 9.38 -6.75
N GLU A 125 -1.57 9.49 -5.45
CA GLU A 125 -2.83 9.11 -4.81
C GLU A 125 -3.62 10.35 -4.48
N GLN A 126 -4.76 10.50 -5.14
CA GLN A 126 -5.65 11.64 -4.97
C GLN A 126 -6.49 11.46 -3.70
N VAL A 127 -6.63 12.50 -2.92
CA VAL A 127 -7.60 12.56 -1.82
C VAL A 127 -8.98 12.81 -2.44
N GLN A 128 -9.81 11.77 -2.48
CA GLN A 128 -11.13 11.78 -3.09
C GLN A 128 -12.19 11.76 -1.98
N ILE A 129 -12.99 12.82 -1.86
CA ILE A 129 -14.13 12.84 -0.95
C ILE A 129 -15.37 12.54 -1.79
N VAL A 130 -15.85 11.30 -1.66
CA VAL A 130 -16.90 10.73 -2.50
C VAL A 130 -18.25 10.82 -1.81
N THR A 131 -19.30 11.21 -2.55
CA THR A 131 -20.68 11.24 -2.09
C THR A 131 -21.67 10.91 -3.20
N LEU A 132 -22.87 10.49 -2.83
CA LEU A 132 -24.03 10.37 -3.74
C LEU A 132 -25.01 11.55 -3.57
N ASN A 133 -24.73 12.48 -2.67
CA ASN A 133 -25.55 13.65 -2.40
C ASN A 133 -24.99 14.90 -3.11
N PRO A 134 -25.68 15.47 -4.12
CA PRO A 134 -25.21 16.65 -4.85
C PRO A 134 -25.15 17.93 -4.01
N ASP A 135 -25.74 17.94 -2.81
CA ASP A 135 -25.73 19.09 -1.91
C ASP A 135 -24.47 19.16 -1.02
N ILE A 136 -23.66 18.10 -0.96
CA ILE A 136 -22.35 18.09 -0.32
C ILE A 136 -21.32 18.55 -1.36
N LYS A 137 -20.93 19.82 -1.31
CA LYS A 137 -20.07 20.47 -2.30
C LYS A 137 -18.71 20.88 -1.77
N THR A 138 -18.60 21.07 -0.46
CA THR A 138 -17.38 21.49 0.23
C THR A 138 -17.12 20.60 1.43
N VAL A 139 -15.88 20.61 1.93
CA VAL A 139 -15.53 19.89 3.18
C VAL A 139 -16.35 20.43 4.37
N ALA A 140 -16.69 21.73 4.37
CA ALA A 140 -17.52 22.31 5.42
C ALA A 140 -18.93 21.70 5.50
N ASP A 141 -19.49 21.20 4.38
CA ASP A 141 -20.80 20.54 4.34
C ASP A 141 -20.79 19.15 5.02
N LEU A 142 -19.63 18.62 5.36
CA LEU A 142 -19.47 17.37 6.12
C LEU A 142 -19.85 17.52 7.60
N LYS A 143 -19.95 18.76 8.11
CA LYS A 143 -20.31 19.00 9.51
C LYS A 143 -21.65 18.35 9.87
N GLY A 144 -21.64 17.52 10.91
CA GLY A 144 -22.82 16.76 11.39
C GLY A 144 -23.21 15.56 10.50
N LYS A 145 -22.53 15.31 9.39
CA LYS A 145 -22.76 14.17 8.49
C LYS A 145 -22.10 12.91 9.01
N THR A 146 -22.57 11.77 8.52
CA THR A 146 -21.92 10.46 8.75
C THR A 146 -20.89 10.24 7.64
N VAL A 147 -19.61 10.21 8.00
CA VAL A 147 -18.50 10.22 7.04
C VAL A 147 -17.54 9.09 7.35
N SER A 148 -17.25 8.25 6.34
CA SER A 148 -16.13 7.31 6.42
C SER A 148 -14.82 8.06 6.24
N ILE A 149 -13.93 7.97 7.22
CA ILE A 149 -12.61 8.62 7.24
C ILE A 149 -11.47 7.62 7.07
N GLY A 150 -11.75 6.48 6.46
CA GLY A 150 -10.82 5.39 6.21
C GLY A 150 -10.72 4.39 7.37
N ALA A 151 -10.30 3.18 7.05
CA ALA A 151 -10.09 2.13 8.05
C ALA A 151 -9.02 2.53 9.07
N LYS A 152 -9.15 2.06 10.31
CA LYS A 152 -8.08 2.20 11.31
C LYS A 152 -6.82 1.49 10.83
N GLY A 153 -5.68 2.17 10.85
CA GLY A 153 -4.42 1.69 10.29
C GLY A 153 -4.21 2.05 8.82
N SER A 154 -5.16 2.78 8.18
CA SER A 154 -4.97 3.31 6.82
C SER A 154 -4.27 4.67 6.81
N GLY A 155 -3.64 5.02 5.68
CA GLY A 155 -3.16 6.38 5.43
C GLY A 155 -4.29 7.39 5.21
N VAL A 156 -5.46 6.91 4.76
CA VAL A 156 -6.66 7.74 4.54
C VAL A 156 -7.07 8.51 5.80
N TYR A 157 -6.94 7.89 6.96
CA TYR A 157 -7.28 8.50 8.23
C TYR A 157 -6.48 9.77 8.51
N PHE A 158 -5.15 9.75 8.22
CA PHE A 158 -4.30 10.93 8.39
C PHE A 158 -4.76 12.07 7.47
N ASN A 159 -4.99 11.76 6.19
CA ASN A 159 -5.40 12.77 5.21
C ASN A 159 -6.81 13.32 5.52
N ALA A 160 -7.72 12.49 6.00
CA ALA A 160 -9.05 12.94 6.42
C ALA A 160 -8.97 13.95 7.58
N LEU A 161 -8.12 13.68 8.59
CA LEU A 161 -7.91 14.62 9.70
C LEU A 161 -7.25 15.92 9.23
N ASP A 162 -6.26 15.84 8.33
CA ASP A 162 -5.59 17.03 7.79
C ASP A 162 -6.58 17.90 6.99
N LEU A 163 -7.41 17.29 6.12
CA LEU A 163 -8.40 18.03 5.35
C LEU A 163 -9.51 18.61 6.23
N LEU A 164 -10.07 17.85 7.14
CA LEU A 164 -11.04 18.36 8.10
C LEU A 164 -10.45 19.55 8.87
N GLY A 165 -9.21 19.41 9.36
CA GLY A 165 -8.50 20.46 10.11
C GLY A 165 -8.28 21.73 9.29
N ALA A 166 -7.96 21.62 8.00
CA ALA A 166 -7.81 22.77 7.10
C ALA A 166 -9.09 23.60 7.00
N TYR A 167 -10.25 22.95 7.08
CA TYR A 167 -11.56 23.62 7.08
C TYR A 167 -12.09 23.93 8.48
N GLY A 168 -11.24 23.85 9.52
CA GLY A 168 -11.60 24.15 10.90
C GLY A 168 -12.55 23.13 11.53
N LEU A 169 -12.64 21.94 10.97
CA LEU A 169 -13.39 20.81 11.49
C LEU A 169 -12.47 19.81 12.18
N THR A 170 -13.03 19.04 13.09
CA THR A 170 -12.41 17.92 13.76
C THR A 170 -13.24 16.66 13.53
N GLU A 171 -12.71 15.53 13.88
CA GLU A 171 -13.43 14.26 13.88
C GLU A 171 -14.71 14.31 14.71
N ASN A 172 -14.76 15.15 15.78
CA ASN A 172 -15.95 15.33 16.62
C ASN A 172 -17.05 16.19 15.98
N ASP A 173 -16.75 16.89 14.90
CA ASP A 173 -17.73 17.69 14.13
C ASP A 173 -18.52 16.85 13.12
N ILE A 174 -18.15 15.59 12.93
CA ILE A 174 -18.81 14.61 12.06
C ILE A 174 -19.22 13.37 12.87
N LYS A 175 -19.99 12.48 12.26
CA LYS A 175 -20.20 11.12 12.76
C LYS A 175 -19.22 10.21 12.00
N ALA A 176 -18.03 10.02 12.59
CA ALA A 176 -16.95 9.32 11.94
C ALA A 176 -17.21 7.80 11.89
N GLU A 177 -17.05 7.22 10.71
CA GLU A 177 -17.01 5.79 10.46
C GLU A 177 -15.62 5.40 9.95
N TYR A 178 -15.15 4.19 10.31
CA TYR A 178 -13.80 3.72 10.00
C TYR A 178 -13.87 2.50 9.09
N LEU A 179 -14.26 2.74 7.83
CA LEU A 179 -14.52 1.70 6.86
C LEU A 179 -13.40 1.64 5.81
N ASP A 180 -13.19 0.47 5.23
CA ASP A 180 -12.41 0.35 4.00
C ASP A 180 -13.19 0.87 2.79
N PHE A 181 -12.57 0.82 1.59
CA PHE A 181 -13.19 1.42 0.40
C PHE A 181 -14.43 0.65 -0.08
N GLY A 182 -14.42 -0.68 0.04
CA GLY A 182 -15.55 -1.51 -0.34
C GLY A 182 -16.75 -1.28 0.58
N ASP A 183 -16.52 -1.37 1.87
CA ASP A 183 -17.55 -1.12 2.91
C ASP A 183 -18.07 0.33 2.83
N SER A 184 -17.20 1.29 2.51
CA SER A 184 -17.59 2.69 2.29
C SER A 184 -18.51 2.85 1.09
N ALA A 185 -18.17 2.21 -0.05
CA ALA A 185 -18.99 2.25 -1.27
C ALA A 185 -20.38 1.62 -1.02
N ASP A 186 -20.42 0.47 -0.35
CA ASP A 186 -21.68 -0.19 -0.01
C ASP A 186 -22.52 0.62 1.00
N SER A 187 -21.87 1.22 2.00
CA SER A 187 -22.54 2.11 2.96
C SER A 187 -23.11 3.38 2.30
N LEU A 188 -22.43 3.94 1.29
CA LEU A 188 -22.96 5.03 0.45
C LEU A 188 -24.17 4.58 -0.38
N LYS A 189 -24.10 3.40 -1.03
CA LYS A 189 -25.22 2.83 -1.79
C LYS A 189 -26.46 2.63 -0.95
N ASP A 190 -26.27 2.18 0.29
CA ASP A 190 -27.32 1.91 1.27
C ASP A 190 -27.84 3.18 1.98
N GLY A 191 -27.18 4.33 1.81
CA GLY A 191 -27.51 5.57 2.49
C GLY A 191 -27.20 5.56 4.00
N LYS A 192 -26.27 4.68 4.44
CA LYS A 192 -25.81 4.58 5.83
C LYS A 192 -24.79 5.66 6.19
N ILE A 193 -24.02 6.11 5.20
CA ILE A 193 -23.09 7.23 5.32
C ILE A 193 -23.39 8.27 4.23
N ASP A 194 -23.01 9.52 4.48
CA ASP A 194 -23.24 10.66 3.58
C ASP A 194 -22.06 10.89 2.62
N ALA A 195 -20.83 10.61 3.08
CA ALA A 195 -19.61 10.77 2.30
C ALA A 195 -18.52 9.79 2.78
N ALA A 196 -17.50 9.60 1.95
CA ALA A 196 -16.34 8.78 2.28
C ALA A 196 -15.04 9.41 1.74
N PHE A 197 -13.99 9.40 2.54
CA PHE A 197 -12.63 9.67 2.10
C PHE A 197 -12.03 8.41 1.47
N VAL A 198 -11.49 8.58 0.26
CA VAL A 198 -10.77 7.55 -0.50
C VAL A 198 -9.46 8.18 -0.97
N VAL A 199 -8.33 7.74 -0.44
CA VAL A 199 -7.01 8.20 -0.89
C VAL A 199 -6.36 7.06 -1.66
N ALA A 200 -6.35 7.22 -2.95
CA ALA A 200 -5.93 6.17 -3.88
C ALA A 200 -5.70 6.75 -5.27
N GLY A 201 -5.00 6.02 -6.13
CA GLY A 201 -4.90 6.37 -7.54
C GLY A 201 -6.25 6.31 -8.24
N ALA A 202 -6.65 7.42 -8.85
CA ALA A 202 -7.84 7.47 -9.68
C ALA A 202 -7.53 6.91 -11.11
N PRO A 203 -8.44 6.13 -11.73
CA PRO A 203 -9.69 5.64 -11.17
C PRO A 203 -9.50 4.55 -10.10
N THR A 204 -10.25 4.65 -9.00
CA THR A 204 -10.25 3.68 -7.90
C THR A 204 -11.37 2.67 -8.09
N PRO A 205 -11.12 1.34 -7.97
CA PRO A 205 -12.14 0.31 -8.21
C PRO A 205 -13.43 0.52 -7.41
N ALA A 206 -13.36 0.82 -6.12
CA ALA A 206 -14.54 1.07 -5.27
C ALA A 206 -15.43 2.23 -5.79
N ILE A 207 -14.82 3.31 -6.30
CA ILE A 207 -15.57 4.46 -6.83
C ILE A 207 -16.16 4.13 -8.20
N GLN A 208 -15.44 3.38 -9.05
CA GLN A 208 -15.96 2.91 -10.33
C GLN A 208 -17.17 2.00 -10.12
N ASP A 209 -17.10 1.06 -9.17
CA ASP A 209 -18.21 0.18 -8.82
C ASP A 209 -19.41 0.95 -8.26
N LEU A 210 -19.17 1.93 -7.38
CA LEU A 210 -20.20 2.84 -6.88
C LEU A 210 -20.88 3.60 -8.02
N GLY A 211 -20.11 4.04 -9.02
CA GLY A 211 -20.60 4.75 -10.21
C GLY A 211 -21.43 3.87 -11.17
N THR A 212 -21.42 2.55 -10.99
CA THR A 212 -22.25 1.64 -11.81
C THR A 212 -23.70 1.75 -11.36
N GLY A 213 -24.46 2.62 -11.99
CA GLY A 213 -25.90 2.83 -11.72
C GLY A 213 -26.24 3.93 -10.70
N LYS A 214 -25.26 4.65 -10.19
CA LYS A 214 -25.43 5.83 -9.34
C LYS A 214 -24.61 7.00 -9.90
N GLN A 215 -25.13 8.23 -9.79
CA GLN A 215 -24.30 9.41 -10.04
C GLN A 215 -23.39 9.64 -8.85
N VAL A 216 -22.09 9.55 -9.08
CA VAL A 216 -21.06 9.88 -8.09
C VAL A 216 -20.72 11.36 -8.19
N TYR A 217 -20.51 11.98 -7.03
CA TYR A 217 -19.97 13.33 -6.88
C TYR A 217 -18.67 13.25 -6.08
N LEU A 218 -17.72 14.09 -6.44
CA LEU A 218 -16.51 14.31 -5.66
C LEU A 218 -16.52 15.74 -5.15
N VAL A 219 -16.17 15.94 -3.87
CA VAL A 219 -16.05 17.25 -3.27
C VAL A 219 -14.77 17.91 -3.75
N SER A 220 -14.88 19.08 -4.38
CA SER A 220 -13.74 19.88 -4.80
C SER A 220 -13.20 20.72 -3.65
N LEU A 221 -11.88 20.82 -3.55
CA LEU A 221 -11.23 21.73 -2.62
C LEU A 221 -11.06 23.11 -3.28
N ASP A 222 -11.27 24.16 -2.51
CA ASP A 222 -10.96 25.51 -2.97
C ASP A 222 -9.46 25.82 -2.85
N LYS A 223 -9.01 26.80 -3.63
CA LYS A 223 -7.58 27.12 -3.75
C LYS A 223 -6.94 27.55 -2.42
N GLU A 224 -7.67 28.27 -1.58
CA GLU A 224 -7.12 28.75 -0.30
C GLU A 224 -6.75 27.58 0.61
N HIS A 225 -7.63 26.57 0.71
CA HIS A 225 -7.39 25.40 1.54
C HIS A 225 -6.35 24.46 0.92
N VAL A 226 -6.29 24.33 -0.43
CA VAL A 226 -5.23 23.61 -1.11
C VAL A 226 -3.87 24.24 -0.81
N ASP A 227 -3.74 25.57 -0.94
CA ASP A 227 -2.49 26.27 -0.65
C ASP A 227 -2.08 26.13 0.83
N SER A 228 -3.05 26.19 1.74
CA SER A 228 -2.81 25.99 3.18
C SER A 228 -2.32 24.58 3.50
N LEU A 229 -2.92 23.55 2.90
CA LEU A 229 -2.48 22.15 3.06
C LEU A 229 -1.06 21.96 2.57
N ILE A 230 -0.73 22.45 1.37
CA ILE A 230 0.61 22.35 0.78
C ILE A 230 1.63 23.12 1.63
N ALA A 231 1.26 24.27 2.17
CA ALA A 231 2.14 25.06 3.04
C ALA A 231 2.39 24.37 4.40
N SER A 232 1.42 23.61 4.90
CA SER A 232 1.52 22.91 6.18
C SER A 232 2.21 21.55 6.07
N SER A 233 2.21 20.92 4.88
CA SER A 233 2.78 19.60 4.65
C SER A 233 3.39 19.50 3.25
N PRO A 234 4.69 19.26 3.14
CA PRO A 234 5.40 19.19 1.84
C PRO A 234 5.02 17.97 1.00
N TYR A 235 4.29 17.02 1.56
CA TYR A 235 3.89 15.79 0.89
C TYR A 235 2.71 16.00 -0.04
N TYR A 236 1.85 16.98 0.24
CA TYR A 236 0.71 17.31 -0.61
C TYR A 236 1.12 18.05 -1.87
N LYS A 237 0.52 17.66 -2.99
CA LYS A 237 0.57 18.35 -4.27
C LYS A 237 -0.84 18.65 -4.72
N GLU A 238 -1.07 19.83 -5.32
CA GLU A 238 -2.33 20.11 -6.00
C GLU A 238 -2.56 19.12 -7.15
N TYR A 239 -3.76 18.61 -7.29
CA TYR A 239 -4.13 17.67 -8.34
C TYR A 239 -5.54 17.97 -8.86
N THR A 240 -5.78 17.69 -10.14
CA THR A 240 -7.10 17.78 -10.75
C THR A 240 -7.53 16.40 -11.24
N ILE A 241 -8.67 15.91 -10.72
CA ILE A 241 -9.31 14.70 -11.24
C ILE A 241 -10.26 15.14 -12.35
N SER A 242 -9.99 14.69 -13.59
CA SER A 242 -10.87 14.98 -14.71
C SER A 242 -12.24 14.34 -14.49
N LYS A 243 -13.30 15.06 -14.86
CA LYS A 243 -14.67 14.56 -14.83
C LYS A 243 -14.87 13.26 -15.62
N ASP A 244 -14.03 13.01 -16.62
CA ASP A 244 -14.10 11.82 -17.45
C ASP A 244 -13.68 10.54 -16.70
N VAL A 245 -12.96 10.67 -15.58
CA VAL A 245 -12.48 9.53 -14.76
C VAL A 245 -13.66 8.75 -14.15
N TYR A 246 -14.65 9.46 -13.62
CA TYR A 246 -15.82 8.87 -12.94
C TYR A 246 -17.15 9.38 -13.48
N ASN A 247 -17.15 10.07 -14.61
CA ASN A 247 -18.33 10.71 -15.18
C ASN A 247 -19.00 11.70 -14.19
N THR A 248 -18.17 12.46 -13.47
CA THR A 248 -18.64 13.53 -12.57
C THR A 248 -19.12 14.75 -13.38
N PRO A 249 -19.95 15.65 -12.81
CA PRO A 249 -20.45 16.83 -13.55
C PRO A 249 -19.35 17.78 -14.01
N GLU A 250 -18.24 17.87 -13.26
CA GLU A 250 -17.13 18.80 -13.51
C GLU A 250 -15.80 18.18 -13.06
N ASP A 251 -14.70 18.78 -13.47
CA ASP A 251 -13.37 18.48 -12.97
C ASP A 251 -13.27 18.83 -11.48
N VAL A 252 -12.51 18.07 -10.72
CA VAL A 252 -12.41 18.21 -9.26
C VAL A 252 -10.98 18.55 -8.86
N THR A 253 -10.80 19.72 -8.24
CA THR A 253 -9.53 20.11 -7.62
C THR A 253 -9.39 19.42 -6.26
N THR A 254 -8.25 18.81 -6.01
CA THR A 254 -7.91 18.13 -4.77
C THR A 254 -6.41 18.21 -4.50
N VAL A 255 -5.96 17.52 -3.46
CA VAL A 255 -4.55 17.28 -3.18
C VAL A 255 -4.23 15.79 -3.35
N ALA A 256 -2.96 15.48 -3.58
CA ALA A 256 -2.48 14.13 -3.73
C ALA A 256 -1.14 13.94 -3.01
N VAL A 257 -0.87 12.70 -2.61
CA VAL A 257 0.41 12.24 -2.04
C VAL A 257 1.01 11.16 -2.93
N ALA A 258 2.30 10.84 -2.78
CA ALA A 258 2.90 9.78 -3.57
C ALA A 258 2.60 8.39 -2.97
N ALA A 259 2.30 7.41 -3.83
CA ALA A 259 2.32 5.99 -3.52
C ALA A 259 3.75 5.49 -3.63
N VAL A 260 4.31 5.02 -2.52
CA VAL A 260 5.70 4.58 -2.40
C VAL A 260 5.73 3.09 -2.04
N VAL A 261 6.63 2.34 -2.65
CA VAL A 261 6.98 0.99 -2.18
C VAL A 261 8.17 1.12 -1.24
N ILE A 262 8.05 0.54 -0.05
CA ILE A 262 9.12 0.39 0.93
C ILE A 262 9.48 -1.07 1.12
N ALA A 263 10.72 -1.32 1.52
CA ALA A 263 11.22 -2.66 1.85
C ALA A 263 11.84 -2.65 3.24
N ARG A 264 11.71 -3.76 3.99
CA ARG A 264 12.46 -3.98 5.21
C ARG A 264 13.96 -4.02 4.90
N ASN A 265 14.79 -3.39 5.75
CA ASN A 265 16.22 -3.18 5.48
C ASN A 265 17.04 -4.47 5.35
N ASP A 266 16.57 -5.59 5.88
CA ASP A 266 17.25 -6.90 5.80
C ASP A 266 16.92 -7.70 4.52
N VAL A 267 16.04 -7.18 3.66
CA VAL A 267 15.78 -7.80 2.35
C VAL A 267 17.05 -7.71 1.48
N SER A 268 17.36 -8.75 0.76
CA SER A 268 18.60 -8.79 -0.04
C SER A 268 18.60 -7.72 -1.14
N GLU A 269 19.79 -7.13 -1.37
CA GLU A 269 20.02 -6.17 -2.47
C GLU A 269 19.54 -6.73 -3.81
N ALA A 270 19.86 -8.01 -4.09
CA ALA A 270 19.49 -8.67 -5.34
C ALA A 270 17.96 -8.77 -5.52
N ALA A 271 17.21 -9.06 -4.45
CA ALA A 271 15.76 -9.17 -4.53
C ALA A 271 15.09 -7.81 -4.81
N ILE A 272 15.56 -6.73 -4.19
CA ILE A 272 15.03 -5.38 -4.45
C ILE A 272 15.48 -4.86 -5.82
N TYR A 273 16.72 -5.14 -6.24
CA TYR A 273 17.15 -4.86 -7.61
C TYR A 273 16.24 -5.56 -8.63
N ASN A 274 15.94 -6.85 -8.44
CA ASN A 274 15.01 -7.60 -9.29
C ASN A 274 13.62 -6.95 -9.32
N PHE A 275 13.10 -6.51 -8.17
CA PHE A 275 11.81 -5.86 -8.08
C PHE A 275 11.76 -4.58 -8.94
N VAL A 276 12.75 -3.70 -8.78
CA VAL A 276 12.80 -2.42 -9.49
C VAL A 276 13.04 -2.62 -10.99
N SER A 277 14.02 -3.45 -11.36
CA SER A 277 14.36 -3.69 -12.76
C SER A 277 13.25 -4.38 -13.54
N ALA A 278 12.57 -5.38 -12.94
CA ALA A 278 11.44 -6.04 -13.58
C ALA A 278 10.29 -5.07 -13.92
N ILE A 279 10.09 -4.06 -13.09
CA ILE A 279 9.05 -3.04 -13.30
C ILE A 279 9.50 -2.03 -14.35
N PHE A 280 10.62 -1.34 -14.13
CA PHE A 280 11.00 -0.18 -14.93
C PHE A 280 11.63 -0.51 -16.28
N ASP A 281 12.23 -1.69 -16.44
CA ASP A 281 12.71 -2.15 -17.76
C ASP A 281 11.59 -2.75 -18.63
N ASN A 282 10.38 -2.95 -18.07
CA ASN A 282 9.26 -3.60 -18.77
C ASN A 282 7.92 -2.88 -18.55
N ILE A 283 7.93 -1.54 -18.41
CA ILE A 283 6.72 -0.73 -18.16
C ILE A 283 5.61 -1.02 -19.17
N ASP A 284 5.95 -1.17 -20.45
CA ASP A 284 4.98 -1.40 -21.53
C ASP A 284 4.20 -2.71 -21.38
N GLU A 285 4.77 -3.70 -20.72
CA GLU A 285 4.16 -5.01 -20.51
C GLU A 285 3.21 -5.04 -19.28
N ILE A 286 3.25 -4.01 -18.43
CA ILE A 286 2.40 -3.93 -17.24
C ILE A 286 0.93 -3.79 -17.64
N GLY A 287 0.10 -4.73 -17.22
CA GLY A 287 -1.33 -4.82 -17.55
C GLY A 287 -2.24 -3.93 -16.69
N HIS A 288 -1.79 -2.73 -16.26
CA HIS A 288 -2.58 -1.83 -15.41
C HIS A 288 -2.42 -0.38 -15.87
N ALA A 289 -3.51 0.43 -15.77
CA ALA A 289 -3.53 1.81 -16.24
C ALA A 289 -2.46 2.70 -15.56
N LYS A 290 -2.13 2.43 -14.31
CA LYS A 290 -1.11 3.17 -13.53
C LYS A 290 0.30 3.07 -14.11
N LYS A 291 0.56 2.16 -15.05
CA LYS A 291 1.83 2.15 -15.79
C LYS A 291 2.16 3.48 -16.47
N ALA A 292 1.14 4.24 -16.87
CA ALA A 292 1.30 5.53 -17.51
C ALA A 292 1.91 6.61 -16.59
N GLU A 293 1.88 6.40 -15.28
CA GLU A 293 2.46 7.31 -14.29
C GLU A 293 3.89 6.90 -13.87
N LEU A 294 4.34 5.69 -14.25
CA LEU A 294 5.67 5.21 -13.91
C LEU A 294 6.74 5.98 -14.68
N SER A 295 7.70 6.54 -13.96
CA SER A 295 8.90 7.13 -14.52
C SER A 295 10.07 7.02 -13.55
N LEU A 296 11.28 6.97 -14.05
CA LEU A 296 12.47 6.92 -13.21
C LEU A 296 12.65 8.20 -12.38
N ASP A 297 12.30 9.35 -12.93
CA ASP A 297 12.36 10.63 -12.23
C ASP A 297 11.43 10.64 -11.02
N PHE A 298 10.20 10.14 -11.18
CA PHE A 298 9.27 10.06 -10.06
C PHE A 298 9.66 8.96 -9.07
N ALA A 299 10.12 7.81 -9.56
CA ALA A 299 10.54 6.69 -8.73
C ALA A 299 11.69 7.04 -7.77
N SER A 300 12.58 7.96 -8.19
CA SER A 300 13.74 8.43 -7.43
C SER A 300 13.54 9.76 -6.70
N SER A 301 12.29 10.27 -6.61
CA SER A 301 12.01 11.62 -6.12
C SER A 301 11.93 11.76 -4.59
N ILE A 302 11.95 10.67 -3.84
CA ILE A 302 11.90 10.69 -2.37
C ILE A 302 13.26 11.13 -1.81
N THR A 303 13.27 12.10 -0.90
CA THR A 303 14.51 12.70 -0.38
C THR A 303 14.67 12.62 1.14
N ASP A 304 13.61 12.38 1.86
CA ASP A 304 13.54 12.40 3.33
C ASP A 304 13.70 11.03 3.99
N VAL A 305 13.57 9.95 3.21
CA VAL A 305 13.86 8.58 3.62
C VAL A 305 14.88 7.97 2.65
N GLN A 306 15.79 7.15 3.16
CA GLN A 306 16.86 6.55 2.35
C GLN A 306 16.31 5.44 1.45
N TYR A 307 16.91 5.29 0.27
CA TYR A 307 16.61 4.19 -0.64
C TYR A 307 17.33 2.92 -0.23
N HIS A 308 16.68 1.80 -0.47
CA HIS A 308 17.27 0.47 -0.31
C HIS A 308 18.46 0.29 -1.28
N PRO A 309 19.59 -0.34 -0.85
CA PRO A 309 20.77 -0.51 -1.68
C PRO A 309 20.49 -1.15 -3.05
N GLY A 310 19.58 -2.12 -3.12
CA GLY A 310 19.18 -2.76 -4.40
C GLY A 310 18.47 -1.81 -5.36
N ALA A 311 17.63 -0.91 -4.83
CA ALA A 311 16.99 0.13 -5.64
C ALA A 311 18.01 1.19 -6.07
N ALA A 312 18.86 1.64 -5.17
CA ALA A 312 19.92 2.61 -5.46
C ALA A 312 20.88 2.11 -6.55
N LYS A 313 21.22 0.82 -6.52
CA LYS A 313 22.04 0.19 -7.56
C LYS A 313 21.39 0.25 -8.94
N TYR A 314 20.08 -0.08 -9.03
CA TYR A 314 19.35 0.01 -10.28
C TYR A 314 19.30 1.47 -10.81
N PHE A 315 19.00 2.43 -9.93
CA PHE A 315 18.99 3.86 -10.32
C PHE A 315 20.36 4.34 -10.78
N ALA A 316 21.44 3.90 -10.13
CA ALA A 316 22.80 4.26 -10.53
C ALA A 316 23.16 3.76 -11.95
N GLU A 317 22.64 2.60 -12.37
CA GLU A 317 22.80 2.09 -13.75
C GLU A 317 22.02 2.92 -14.79
N LYS A 318 21.10 3.77 -14.33
CA LYS A 318 20.34 4.74 -15.15
C LYS A 318 20.86 6.18 -14.99
N ASP A 319 22.08 6.36 -14.45
CA ASP A 319 22.72 7.65 -14.18
C ASP A 319 21.94 8.51 -13.14
N ILE A 320 21.14 7.90 -12.27
CA ILE A 320 20.38 8.57 -11.21
C ILE A 320 20.99 8.26 -9.85
N THR A 321 21.33 9.30 -9.08
CA THR A 321 21.84 9.16 -7.72
C THR A 321 20.74 9.43 -6.71
N VAL A 322 20.55 8.50 -5.76
CA VAL A 322 19.60 8.62 -4.64
C VAL A 322 20.33 8.52 -3.31
N ASN A 323 19.72 9.06 -2.22
CA ASN A 323 20.22 8.88 -0.86
C ASN A 323 20.02 7.42 -0.42
N THR A 324 21.09 6.69 -0.16
CA THR A 324 21.08 5.24 0.03
C THR A 324 21.25 4.87 1.51
N ALA A 325 20.51 3.88 1.98
CA ALA A 325 20.71 3.25 3.28
C ALA A 325 22.09 2.56 3.33
N ALA A 326 22.74 2.59 4.52
CA ALA A 326 24.06 2.02 4.74
C ALA A 326 24.04 0.49 4.84
#